data_f283ac61948257daa60c02549ac2d417
#
_entry.id   f283ac61948257daa60c02549ac2d417
#
_cell.length_a   1.000
_cell.length_b   1.000
_cell.length_c   1.000
_cell.angle_alpha   90.00
_cell.angle_beta   90.00
_cell.angle_gamma   90.00
#
_symmetry.space_group_name_H-M   'P 1'
#
loop_
_entity.id
_entity.type
_entity.pdbx_description
1 polymer ?
#
loop_
_entity_poly.entity_id
_entity_poly.type
_entity_poly.pdbx_seq_one_letter_code
_entity_poly.pdbx_strand_id
1 'polypeptide(L)'
;MKITAVITDADIRYYIDQAATELEEDNQIRFPDTDARAEFIEDCVACEIDKYELYERDPFGYRPDYRIAVLDMADLYEYTVEE
;
A
#
# COMPACT_ATOMS: atom_id res chain seq x y z
N MET A 1 23.38 -14.04 15.77
CA MET A 1 23.40 -13.05 14.69
C MET A 1 21.98 -12.56 14.42
N LYS A 2 21.75 -11.27 14.65
CA LYS A 2 20.42 -10.71 14.37
C LYS A 2 20.31 -10.39 12.89
N ILE A 3 19.41 -11.08 12.20
CA ILE A 3 19.03 -10.68 10.86
C ILE A 3 17.90 -9.69 11.01
N THR A 4 18.21 -8.42 10.80
CA THR A 4 17.18 -7.40 10.78
C THR A 4 16.74 -7.25 9.32
N ALA A 5 15.53 -7.68 9.02
CA ALA A 5 14.93 -7.37 7.73
C ALA A 5 14.57 -5.88 7.75
N VAL A 6 15.35 -5.07 7.07
CA VAL A 6 15.05 -3.64 6.94
C VAL A 6 14.21 -3.46 5.70
N ILE A 7 12.97 -3.03 5.89
CA ILE A 7 12.10 -2.62 4.79
C ILE A 7 12.34 -1.14 4.56
N THR A 8 12.76 -0.77 3.36
CA THR A 8 13.01 0.63 2.99
C THR A 8 11.74 1.27 2.44
N ASP A 9 11.72 2.60 2.37
CA ASP A 9 10.62 3.33 1.76
C ASP A 9 10.42 2.91 0.29
N ALA A 10 11.52 2.63 -0.41
CA ALA A 10 11.47 2.15 -1.78
C ALA A 10 10.80 0.78 -1.88
N ASP A 11 11.05 -0.10 -0.91
CA ASP A 11 10.40 -1.42 -0.85
C ASP A 11 8.89 -1.27 -0.65
N ILE A 12 8.48 -0.40 0.27
CA ILE A 12 7.06 -0.14 0.55
C ILE A 12 6.38 0.39 -0.71
N ARG A 13 7.00 1.36 -1.39
CA ARG A 13 6.49 1.91 -2.63
C ARG A 13 6.31 0.84 -3.71
N TYR A 14 7.30 -0.02 -3.86
CA TYR A 14 7.24 -1.12 -4.82
C TYR A 14 6.08 -2.07 -4.53
N TYR A 15 5.92 -2.49 -3.27
CA TYR A 15 4.86 -3.41 -2.89
C TYR A 15 3.47 -2.79 -3.04
N ILE A 16 3.33 -1.51 -2.71
CA ILE A 16 2.05 -0.80 -2.87
C ILE A 16 1.70 -0.64 -4.34
N ASP A 17 2.67 -0.24 -5.17
CA ASP A 17 2.45 -0.11 -6.61
C ASP A 17 2.06 -1.45 -7.23
N GLN A 18 2.73 -2.52 -6.85
CA GLN A 18 2.42 -3.86 -7.32
C GLN A 18 1.02 -4.30 -6.88
N ALA A 19 0.66 -4.05 -5.62
CA ALA A 19 -0.67 -4.37 -5.12
C ALA A 19 -1.76 -3.60 -5.88
N ALA A 20 -1.54 -2.31 -6.12
CA ALA A 20 -2.48 -1.49 -6.90
C ALA A 20 -2.63 -2.02 -8.32
N THR A 21 -1.54 -2.40 -8.96
CA THR A 21 -1.57 -2.97 -10.32
C THR A 21 -2.40 -4.26 -10.35
N GLU A 22 -2.18 -5.16 -9.40
CA GLU A 22 -2.95 -6.40 -9.30
C GLU A 22 -4.44 -6.14 -9.11
N LEU A 23 -4.78 -5.19 -8.24
CA LEU A 23 -6.18 -4.83 -7.99
C LEU A 23 -6.83 -4.17 -9.20
N GLU A 24 -6.08 -3.38 -9.97
CA GLU A 24 -6.56 -2.81 -11.24
C GLU A 24 -6.82 -3.91 -12.27
N GLU A 25 -5.92 -4.88 -12.38
CA GLU A 25 -6.06 -6.02 -13.29
C GLU A 25 -7.27 -6.88 -12.93
N ASP A 26 -7.56 -7.03 -11.63
CA ASP A 26 -8.71 -7.77 -11.12
C ASP A 26 -10.02 -6.95 -11.16
N ASN A 27 -9.99 -5.73 -11.66
CA ASN A 27 -11.14 -4.81 -11.72
C ASN A 27 -11.74 -4.49 -10.35
N GLN A 28 -10.93 -4.52 -9.30
CA GLN A 28 -11.39 -4.17 -7.96
C GLN A 28 -11.25 -2.67 -7.66
N ILE A 29 -10.30 -2.01 -8.31
CA ILE A 29 -10.11 -0.56 -8.19
C ILE A 29 -9.92 0.05 -9.58
N ARG A 30 -10.25 1.33 -9.69
CA ARG A 30 -10.07 2.10 -10.91
C ARG A 30 -9.75 3.54 -10.59
N PHE A 31 -8.71 4.06 -11.21
CA PHE A 31 -8.32 5.46 -11.08
C PHE A 31 -8.83 6.26 -12.27
N PRO A 32 -9.24 7.52 -12.07
CA PRO A 32 -9.72 8.36 -13.16
C PRO A 32 -8.64 8.71 -14.19
N ASP A 33 -7.39 8.85 -13.74
CA ASP A 33 -6.24 9.15 -14.59
C ASP A 33 -4.94 8.75 -13.90
N THR A 34 -3.82 8.90 -14.61
CA THR A 34 -2.50 8.51 -14.08
C THR A 34 -2.03 9.42 -12.96
N ASP A 35 -2.43 10.70 -12.97
CA ASP A 35 -2.06 11.65 -11.91
C ASP A 35 -2.76 11.28 -10.60
N ALA A 36 -4.03 10.92 -10.66
CA ALA A 36 -4.78 10.46 -9.50
C ALA A 36 -4.17 9.18 -8.92
N ARG A 37 -3.76 8.26 -9.80
CA ARG A 37 -3.08 7.03 -9.38
C ARG A 37 -1.77 7.34 -8.66
N ALA A 38 -0.95 8.21 -9.22
CA ALA A 38 0.34 8.57 -8.63
C ALA A 38 0.15 9.21 -7.25
N GLU A 39 -0.79 10.13 -7.11
CA GLU A 39 -1.09 10.78 -5.84
C GLU A 39 -1.61 9.77 -4.81
N PHE A 40 -2.48 8.87 -5.23
CA PHE A 40 -3.01 7.80 -4.38
C PHE A 40 -1.89 6.90 -3.87
N ILE A 41 -0.97 6.48 -4.75
CA ILE A 41 0.17 5.63 -4.35
C ILE A 41 1.03 6.35 -3.30
N GLU A 42 1.31 7.64 -3.49
CA GLU A 42 2.08 8.43 -2.53
C GLU A 42 1.40 8.48 -1.16
N ASP A 43 0.09 8.66 -1.12
CA ASP A 43 -0.67 8.69 0.12
C ASP A 43 -0.65 7.32 0.82
N CYS A 44 -0.78 6.24 0.07
CA CYS A 44 -0.67 4.88 0.61
C CYS A 44 0.72 4.62 1.19
N VAL A 45 1.77 5.03 0.47
CA VAL A 45 3.15 4.86 0.91
C VAL A 45 3.38 5.61 2.22
N ALA A 46 2.95 6.86 2.30
CA ALA A 46 3.10 7.67 3.52
C ALA A 46 2.40 7.01 4.71
N CYS A 47 1.20 6.49 4.51
CA CYS A 47 0.43 5.80 5.54
C CYS A 47 1.13 4.52 6.02
N GLU A 48 1.67 3.73 5.10
CA GLU A 48 2.37 2.50 5.45
C GLU A 48 3.72 2.77 6.13
N ILE A 49 4.41 3.83 5.74
CA ILE A 49 5.64 4.25 6.42
C ILE A 49 5.34 4.59 7.88
N ASP A 50 4.29 5.36 8.13
CA ASP A 50 3.88 5.70 9.49
C ASP A 50 3.55 4.47 10.31
N LYS A 51 2.84 3.51 9.73
CA LYS A 51 2.53 2.25 10.41
C LYS A 51 3.79 1.44 10.70
N TYR A 52 4.71 1.39 9.76
CA TYR A 52 5.97 0.67 9.93
C TYR A 52 6.79 1.25 11.07
N GLU A 53 6.89 2.58 11.15
CA GLU A 53 7.59 3.26 12.24
C GLU A 53 6.95 2.95 13.59
N LEU A 54 5.62 2.88 13.64
CA LEU A 54 4.89 2.56 14.86
C LEU A 54 5.20 1.14 15.35
N TYR A 55 5.36 0.19 14.43
CA TYR A 55 5.60 -1.23 14.73
C TYR A 55 7.07 -1.63 14.63
N GLU A 56 7.98 -0.69 14.47
CA GLU A 56 9.40 -0.93 14.32
C GLU A 56 9.99 -1.80 15.43
N ARG A 57 9.45 -1.68 16.63
CA ARG A 57 9.94 -2.41 17.81
C ARG A 57 9.45 -3.87 17.89
N ASP A 58 8.48 -4.21 17.07
CA ASP A 58 7.96 -5.58 17.00
C ASP A 58 7.89 -6.03 15.55
N PRO A 59 9.06 -6.34 14.94
CA PRO A 59 9.11 -6.76 13.54
C PRO A 59 8.37 -8.06 13.27
N PHE A 60 8.09 -8.86 14.28
CA PHE A 60 7.34 -10.10 14.13
C PHE A 60 5.83 -9.88 14.18
N GLY A 61 5.38 -8.77 14.78
CA GLY A 61 3.97 -8.43 14.87
C GLY A 61 3.45 -7.68 13.66
N TYR A 62 4.33 -6.99 12.92
CA TYR A 62 3.93 -6.20 11.75
C TYR A 62 4.07 -7.03 10.47
N ARG A 63 2.93 -7.45 9.95
CA ARG A 63 2.86 -8.17 8.67
C ARG A 63 1.82 -7.50 7.78
N PRO A 64 2.22 -6.46 7.05
CA PRO A 64 1.27 -5.72 6.24
C PRO A 64 0.77 -6.57 5.08
N ASP A 65 -0.54 -6.55 4.88
CA ASP A 65 -1.13 -7.01 3.64
C ASP A 65 -1.36 -5.78 2.76
N TYR A 66 -0.49 -5.59 1.80
CA TYR A 66 -0.53 -4.39 0.95
C TYR A 66 -1.78 -4.32 0.08
N ARG A 67 -2.35 -5.47 -0.31
CA ARG A 67 -3.60 -5.49 -1.07
C ARG A 67 -4.76 -4.96 -0.22
N ILE A 68 -4.84 -5.40 1.03
CA ILE A 68 -5.87 -4.90 1.96
C ILE A 68 -5.67 -3.42 2.24
N ALA A 69 -4.42 -3.00 2.46
CA ALA A 69 -4.11 -1.59 2.70
C ALA A 69 -4.53 -0.70 1.53
N VAL A 70 -4.23 -1.12 0.30
CA VAL A 70 -4.61 -0.39 -0.90
C VAL A 70 -6.13 -0.37 -1.08
N LEU A 71 -6.80 -1.50 -0.87
CA LEU A 71 -8.27 -1.57 -0.97
C LEU A 71 -8.96 -0.64 0.03
N ASP A 72 -8.49 -0.64 1.28
CA ASP A 72 -9.08 0.23 2.31
C ASP A 72 -8.92 1.71 1.95
N MET A 73 -7.75 2.09 1.47
CA MET A 73 -7.48 3.46 1.04
C MET A 73 -8.30 3.81 -0.20
N ALA A 74 -8.40 2.88 -1.15
CA ALA A 74 -9.20 3.08 -2.36
C ALA A 74 -10.68 3.27 -2.03
N ASP A 75 -11.18 2.57 -1.02
CA ASP A 75 -12.56 2.75 -0.55
C ASP A 75 -12.78 4.16 -0.01
N LEU A 76 -11.82 4.68 0.77
CA LEU A 76 -11.87 6.05 1.29
C LEU A 76 -11.87 7.09 0.17
N TYR A 77 -11.16 6.85 -0.92
CA TYR A 77 -11.10 7.75 -2.07
C TYR A 77 -12.19 7.48 -3.11
N GLU A 78 -13.05 6.51 -2.86
CA GLU A 78 -14.13 6.12 -3.77
C GLU A 78 -13.59 5.60 -5.12
N TYR A 79 -12.45 4.92 -5.09
CA TYR A 79 -11.84 4.30 -6.27
C TYR A 79 -12.17 2.81 -6.41
N THR A 80 -12.89 2.23 -5.46
CA THR A 80 -13.33 0.85 -5.57
C THR A 80 -14.43 0.72 -6.61
N VAL A 81 -14.34 -0.36 -7.40
CA VAL A 81 -15.35 -0.64 -8.43
C VAL A 81 -16.52 -1.36 -7.77
N GLU A 82 -17.70 -0.77 -7.84
CA GLU A 82 -18.93 -1.42 -7.39
C GLU A 82 -19.58 -2.15 -8.58
N GLU A 83 -19.90 -3.39 -8.35
CA GLU A 83 -20.69 -4.16 -9.32
C GLU A 83 -22.18 -3.94 -9.08
#